data_1cbc07775aea951b5abc55d9354875ff
#
_entry.id   1cbc07775aea951b5abc55d9354875ff
#
_cell.length_a   1.000
_cell.length_b   1.000
_cell.length_c   1.000
_cell.angle_alpha   90.00
_cell.angle_beta   90.00
_cell.angle_gamma   90.00
#
_symmetry.space_group_name_H-M   'P 1'
#
loop_
_entity.id
_entity.type
_entity.pdbx_description
1 polymer ?
#
loop_
_entity_poly.entity_id
_entity_poly.type
_entity_poly.pdbx_seq_one_letter_code
_entity_poly.pdbx_strand_id
1 'polypeptide(L)'
;MPKYIFVTGGVVSSLGKGLASASIGCLLEGHGFNVAMMKCDPYINVDPGTMSPYQHGEVYVTDDGAETDLDLGHYERFTHCTTSRESNVTTGKIYGSVISQERRGDYLGRTVQVIPHITDEIKAAIRAVGAGGSGGRIGTDRGAPPGSMSEAPDSLRRRAEGAEVVIVEIGGTVGDIESLPFLEAVRQFRQDVGRGNALFVHLALVPYIATAHELKTKPMQHSVRELRAIGIQPDVLLCRTDRFLSPDIKSKLALYCDVPEEAVITAKDVDSIYEVPLVLSGEGLDAIVLKVLGLESRGRDMSAWERLVGRIKNPRGEVVIGIVGKYVSFEDSYKSLNEALTHGGFGNDVRVVRRWVEAEDLEYGNADAKLGGVDGILVPGGFGARGTGGMVAAAEYARRTGTPYFGICYGFQWAVTEYVRNVCGLATAHSTEVEPDAEHKVIYKLQDLLGVEDMGGTMRLGSYICQLLPGSRAAAIYGQTEVRERHRHRYEFNRHYESCLTQGGMSISGKTPDGKFVEIAEIPDHPWYIAVQFHPEFQSKPLAPHPLFADFVRASLENRKARVGEGAASRVGVTLS
;
A
#
# COMPACT_ATOMS: atom_id res chain seq x y z
N MET A 1 -0.40 27.75 -11.55
CA MET A 1 -1.23 26.61 -12.00
C MET A 1 -0.35 25.39 -11.97
N PRO A 2 -0.77 24.26 -11.39
CA PRO A 2 0.00 23.03 -11.41
C PRO A 2 0.33 22.55 -12.83
N LYS A 3 1.43 21.82 -12.97
CA LYS A 3 1.74 21.03 -14.17
C LYS A 3 1.11 19.63 -14.01
N TYR A 4 0.76 18.99 -15.12
CA TYR A 4 0.08 17.71 -15.12
C TYR A 4 0.86 16.67 -15.93
N ILE A 5 0.98 15.46 -15.37
CA ILE A 5 1.59 14.31 -16.05
C ILE A 5 0.54 13.21 -16.11
N PHE A 6 0.16 12.80 -17.30
CA PHE A 6 -0.79 11.70 -17.53
C PHE A 6 -0.03 10.45 -17.91
N VAL A 7 -0.15 9.40 -17.11
CA VAL A 7 0.49 8.11 -17.35
C VAL A 7 -0.54 7.13 -17.88
N THR A 8 -0.34 6.68 -19.11
CA THR A 8 -1.18 5.69 -19.78
C THR A 8 -0.41 4.41 -20.06
N GLY A 9 -1.09 3.30 -20.26
CA GLY A 9 -0.43 2.05 -20.59
C GLY A 9 -1.16 1.25 -21.67
N GLY A 10 -0.44 0.39 -22.33
CA GLY A 10 -0.98 -0.41 -23.40
C GLY A 10 -0.41 -1.82 -23.47
N VAL A 11 -1.01 -2.65 -24.32
CA VAL A 11 -0.66 -4.04 -24.64
C VAL A 11 -1.15 -5.05 -23.61
N VAL A 12 -0.79 -4.89 -22.32
CA VAL A 12 -1.16 -5.82 -21.24
C VAL A 12 -1.43 -5.06 -19.94
N SER A 13 -2.25 -5.64 -19.05
CA SER A 13 -2.44 -5.18 -17.69
C SER A 13 -1.19 -5.46 -16.83
N SER A 14 -1.14 -4.92 -15.61
CA SER A 14 -0.04 -5.15 -14.65
C SER A 14 1.36 -4.80 -15.19
N LEU A 15 1.42 -3.84 -16.12
CA LEU A 15 2.67 -3.41 -16.77
C LEU A 15 3.54 -2.55 -15.83
N GLY A 16 3.00 -2.11 -14.69
CA GLY A 16 3.70 -1.29 -13.69
C GLY A 16 3.51 0.21 -13.87
N LYS A 17 2.33 0.65 -14.36
CA LYS A 17 1.98 2.08 -14.43
C LYS A 17 2.08 2.77 -13.06
N GLY A 18 1.52 2.16 -12.01
CA GLY A 18 1.57 2.69 -10.64
C GLY A 18 2.99 2.92 -10.16
N LEU A 19 3.86 1.94 -10.39
CA LEU A 19 5.27 2.05 -10.06
C LEU A 19 6.00 3.11 -10.90
N ALA A 20 5.69 3.22 -12.18
CA ALA A 20 6.25 4.26 -13.05
C ALA A 20 5.79 5.66 -12.61
N SER A 21 4.50 5.83 -12.30
CA SER A 21 3.92 7.07 -11.77
C SER A 21 4.57 7.47 -10.45
N ALA A 22 4.69 6.53 -9.51
CA ALA A 22 5.35 6.73 -8.22
C ALA A 22 6.84 7.11 -8.39
N SER A 23 7.53 6.46 -9.33
CA SER A 23 8.94 6.76 -9.64
C SER A 23 9.13 8.15 -10.23
N ILE A 24 8.24 8.60 -11.13
CA ILE A 24 8.24 9.97 -11.64
C ILE A 24 8.03 10.96 -10.49
N GLY A 25 7.09 10.68 -9.58
CA GLY A 25 6.87 11.47 -8.38
C GLY A 25 8.11 11.59 -7.50
N CYS A 26 8.76 10.47 -7.22
CA CYS A 26 10.01 10.40 -6.46
C CYS A 26 11.12 11.27 -7.10
N LEU A 27 11.29 11.18 -8.41
CA LEU A 27 12.29 11.96 -9.13
C LEU A 27 11.99 13.47 -9.07
N LEU A 28 10.73 13.87 -9.25
CA LEU A 28 10.33 15.27 -9.15
C LEU A 28 10.49 15.84 -7.74
N GLU A 29 10.18 15.06 -6.70
CA GLU A 29 10.49 15.44 -5.32
C GLU A 29 12.01 15.56 -5.08
N GLY A 30 12.81 14.70 -5.70
CA GLY A 30 14.27 14.80 -5.72
C GLY A 30 14.79 16.09 -6.37
N HIS A 31 14.02 16.71 -7.27
CA HIS A 31 14.27 18.04 -7.85
C HIS A 31 13.61 19.19 -7.06
N GLY A 32 13.00 18.90 -5.91
CA GLY A 32 12.43 19.89 -4.99
C GLY A 32 10.99 20.32 -5.28
N PHE A 33 10.24 19.58 -6.12
CA PHE A 33 8.83 19.88 -6.43
C PHE A 33 7.87 19.21 -5.45
N ASN A 34 6.76 19.89 -5.17
CA ASN A 34 5.64 19.32 -4.43
C ASN A 34 4.71 18.56 -5.39
N VAL A 35 4.53 17.25 -5.14
CA VAL A 35 3.80 16.36 -6.04
C VAL A 35 2.49 15.89 -5.40
N ALA A 36 1.42 15.84 -6.19
CA ALA A 36 0.20 15.12 -5.86
C ALA A 36 -0.04 13.99 -6.87
N MET A 37 -0.68 12.92 -6.41
CA MET A 37 -0.89 11.72 -7.23
C MET A 37 -2.35 11.31 -7.24
N MET A 38 -2.81 10.82 -8.39
CA MET A 38 -4.19 10.39 -8.61
C MET A 38 -4.24 9.13 -9.47
N LYS A 39 -5.13 8.22 -9.11
CA LYS A 39 -5.49 7.03 -9.88
C LYS A 39 -6.90 7.19 -10.46
N CYS A 40 -7.04 6.90 -11.75
CA CYS A 40 -8.33 6.81 -12.45
C CYS A 40 -8.57 5.36 -12.85
N ASP A 41 -9.55 4.69 -12.24
CA ASP A 41 -9.86 3.29 -12.49
C ASP A 41 -11.11 3.14 -13.35
N PRO A 42 -11.03 2.42 -14.49
CA PRO A 42 -12.14 2.35 -15.44
C PRO A 42 -13.25 1.36 -15.05
N TYR A 43 -13.15 0.63 -13.95
CA TYR A 43 -14.21 -0.27 -13.51
C TYR A 43 -15.42 0.49 -12.93
N ILE A 44 -16.61 -0.16 -12.98
CA ILE A 44 -17.89 0.43 -12.56
C ILE A 44 -18.10 0.38 -11.03
N ASN A 45 -17.31 -0.40 -10.30
CA ASN A 45 -17.38 -0.40 -8.83
C ASN A 45 -17.15 1.02 -8.28
N VAL A 46 -17.90 1.39 -7.25
CA VAL A 46 -17.73 2.70 -6.59
C VAL A 46 -16.35 2.78 -5.92
N ASP A 47 -15.95 1.70 -5.28
CA ASP A 47 -14.63 1.50 -4.68
C ASP A 47 -14.27 0.00 -4.69
N PRO A 48 -13.01 -0.37 -4.39
CA PRO A 48 -12.58 -1.76 -4.37
C PRO A 48 -12.97 -2.54 -3.09
N GLY A 49 -13.62 -1.92 -2.11
CA GLY A 49 -13.87 -2.51 -0.79
C GLY A 49 -14.66 -3.81 -0.80
N THR A 50 -15.50 -4.03 -1.84
CA THR A 50 -16.29 -5.25 -2.03
C THR A 50 -15.69 -6.21 -3.06
N MET A 51 -14.57 -5.85 -3.66
CA MET A 51 -13.92 -6.68 -4.69
C MET A 51 -13.13 -7.83 -4.06
N SER A 52 -13.03 -8.93 -4.81
CA SER A 52 -12.24 -10.08 -4.37
C SER A 52 -10.74 -9.76 -4.40
N PRO A 53 -9.98 -10.02 -3.32
CA PRO A 53 -8.52 -9.85 -3.33
C PRO A 53 -7.81 -10.67 -4.41
N TYR A 54 -8.40 -11.78 -4.86
CA TYR A 54 -7.88 -12.60 -5.97
C TYR A 54 -7.95 -11.90 -7.33
N GLN A 55 -8.88 -10.96 -7.51
CA GLN A 55 -9.08 -10.27 -8.79
C GLN A 55 -8.45 -8.88 -8.79
N HIS A 56 -8.49 -8.20 -7.66
CA HIS A 56 -8.10 -6.79 -7.54
C HIS A 56 -6.78 -6.59 -6.79
N GLY A 57 -6.36 -7.56 -5.99
CA GLY A 57 -5.25 -7.40 -5.06
C GLY A 57 -5.69 -6.77 -3.73
N GLU A 58 -4.76 -6.17 -3.02
CA GLU A 58 -4.98 -5.49 -1.74
C GLU A 58 -5.88 -4.26 -1.91
N VAL A 59 -6.79 -4.07 -0.96
CA VAL A 59 -7.52 -2.80 -0.79
C VAL A 59 -6.71 -1.90 0.12
N TYR A 60 -6.17 -0.82 -0.44
CA TYR A 60 -5.40 0.17 0.32
C TYR A 60 -6.32 1.19 0.98
N VAL A 61 -6.07 1.52 2.26
CA VAL A 61 -6.91 2.46 3.02
C VAL A 61 -6.14 3.74 3.30
N THR A 62 -6.74 4.88 2.95
CA THR A 62 -6.20 6.22 3.19
C THR A 62 -6.51 6.72 4.60
N ASP A 63 -5.86 7.82 5.04
CA ASP A 63 -6.10 8.40 6.37
C ASP A 63 -7.55 8.85 6.57
N ASP A 64 -8.20 9.34 5.51
CA ASP A 64 -9.61 9.77 5.53
C ASP A 64 -10.62 8.63 5.34
N GLY A 65 -10.16 7.38 5.39
CA GLY A 65 -10.99 6.18 5.38
C GLY A 65 -11.54 5.79 4.01
N ALA A 66 -10.91 6.21 2.92
CA ALA A 66 -11.25 5.70 1.61
C ALA A 66 -10.62 4.32 1.38
N GLU A 67 -11.42 3.39 0.86
CA GLU A 67 -10.94 2.13 0.29
C GLU A 67 -10.54 2.38 -1.16
N THR A 68 -9.30 2.05 -1.52
CA THR A 68 -8.70 2.47 -2.78
C THR A 68 -7.87 1.36 -3.42
N ASP A 69 -7.45 1.58 -4.67
CA ASP A 69 -6.53 0.71 -5.39
C ASP A 69 -5.16 0.62 -4.71
N LEU A 70 -4.51 -0.54 -4.83
CA LEU A 70 -3.19 -0.83 -4.24
C LEU A 70 -2.06 0.10 -4.74
N ASP A 71 -2.21 0.72 -5.91
CA ASP A 71 -1.24 1.66 -6.47
C ASP A 71 -1.06 2.91 -5.60
N LEU A 72 -2.10 3.31 -4.82
CA LEU A 72 -1.97 4.41 -3.87
C LEU A 72 -0.90 4.11 -2.80
N GLY A 73 -0.75 2.86 -2.44
CA GLY A 73 0.36 2.41 -1.58
C GLY A 73 1.72 2.64 -2.22
N HIS A 74 1.87 2.42 -3.53
CA HIS A 74 3.10 2.78 -4.25
C HIS A 74 3.36 4.29 -4.21
N TYR A 75 2.32 5.10 -4.42
CA TYR A 75 2.45 6.57 -4.39
C TYR A 75 2.99 7.03 -3.04
N GLU A 76 2.40 6.60 -1.93
CA GLU A 76 2.85 7.00 -0.59
C GLU A 76 4.22 6.43 -0.21
N ARG A 77 4.60 5.24 -0.70
CA ARG A 77 5.91 4.64 -0.41
C ARG A 77 7.06 5.34 -1.15
N PHE A 78 6.81 5.86 -2.34
CA PHE A 78 7.83 6.47 -3.20
C PHE A 78 7.94 7.99 -3.03
N THR A 79 6.90 8.62 -2.51
CA THR A 79 6.80 10.08 -2.38
C THR A 79 6.44 10.49 -0.95
N HIS A 80 6.48 11.80 -0.70
CA HIS A 80 5.98 12.40 0.54
C HIS A 80 4.48 12.74 0.45
N CYS A 81 3.83 12.50 -0.69
CA CYS A 81 2.40 12.75 -0.81
C CYS A 81 1.61 11.86 0.16
N THR A 82 0.54 12.40 0.72
CA THR A 82 -0.48 11.65 1.44
C THR A 82 -1.71 11.57 0.56
N THR A 83 -2.12 10.36 0.23
CA THR A 83 -3.31 10.14 -0.59
C THR A 83 -4.59 10.28 0.22
N SER A 84 -5.67 10.57 -0.47
CA SER A 84 -6.99 10.77 0.11
C SER A 84 -8.07 10.16 -0.79
N ARG A 85 -9.31 10.27 -0.39
CA ARG A 85 -10.48 9.86 -1.18
C ARG A 85 -10.49 10.43 -2.59
N GLU A 86 -9.96 11.64 -2.76
CA GLU A 86 -9.86 12.33 -4.05
C GLU A 86 -8.75 11.77 -4.93
N SER A 87 -7.78 11.07 -4.34
CA SER A 87 -6.66 10.47 -5.07
C SER A 87 -7.03 9.19 -5.84
N ASN A 88 -8.25 8.66 -5.65
CA ASN A 88 -8.74 7.50 -6.41
C ASN A 88 -10.17 7.73 -6.92
N VAL A 89 -10.29 7.76 -8.23
CA VAL A 89 -11.55 7.98 -8.93
C VAL A 89 -11.87 6.81 -9.83
N THR A 90 -13.08 6.24 -9.67
CA THR A 90 -13.58 5.12 -10.48
C THR A 90 -14.66 5.59 -11.45
N THR A 91 -14.91 4.83 -12.51
CA THR A 91 -16.06 5.05 -13.39
C THR A 91 -17.34 5.11 -12.58
N GLY A 92 -17.52 4.20 -11.59
CA GLY A 92 -18.71 4.17 -10.73
C GLY A 92 -18.92 5.46 -9.94
N LYS A 93 -17.85 6.04 -9.35
CA LYS A 93 -17.93 7.34 -8.66
C LYS A 93 -18.34 8.47 -9.59
N ILE A 94 -17.71 8.57 -10.77
CA ILE A 94 -17.98 9.64 -11.75
C ILE A 94 -19.41 9.56 -12.28
N TYR A 95 -19.83 8.38 -12.77
CA TYR A 95 -21.18 8.20 -13.29
C TYR A 95 -22.24 8.38 -12.19
N GLY A 96 -21.99 7.84 -10.99
CA GLY A 96 -22.88 8.02 -9.85
C GLY A 96 -23.07 9.50 -9.47
N SER A 97 -22.00 10.30 -9.50
CA SER A 97 -22.05 11.76 -9.27
C SER A 97 -22.92 12.44 -10.33
N VAL A 98 -22.65 12.20 -11.62
CA VAL A 98 -23.40 12.83 -12.73
C VAL A 98 -24.87 12.40 -12.73
N ILE A 99 -25.18 11.13 -12.50
CA ILE A 99 -26.55 10.64 -12.40
C ILE A 99 -27.26 11.29 -11.20
N SER A 100 -26.60 11.42 -10.06
CA SER A 100 -27.17 12.10 -8.89
C SER A 100 -27.45 13.58 -9.15
N GLN A 101 -26.57 14.28 -9.87
CA GLN A 101 -26.77 15.67 -10.29
C GLN A 101 -27.95 15.78 -11.26
N GLU A 102 -28.09 14.86 -12.21
CA GLU A 102 -29.24 14.81 -13.13
C GLU A 102 -30.54 14.65 -12.37
N ARG A 103 -30.61 13.70 -11.43
CA ARG A 103 -31.82 13.46 -10.62
C ARG A 103 -32.20 14.64 -9.72
N ARG A 104 -31.25 15.45 -9.29
CA ARG A 104 -31.51 16.71 -8.56
C ARG A 104 -31.95 17.87 -9.48
N GLY A 105 -31.82 17.73 -10.81
CA GLY A 105 -32.18 18.77 -11.77
C GLY A 105 -31.06 19.79 -12.03
N ASP A 106 -29.84 19.53 -11.62
CA ASP A 106 -28.70 20.45 -11.74
C ASP A 106 -28.41 20.83 -13.22
N TYR A 107 -28.79 19.97 -14.16
CA TYR A 107 -28.60 20.22 -15.61
C TYR A 107 -29.77 20.95 -16.28
N LEU A 108 -30.79 21.38 -15.53
CA LEU A 108 -31.89 22.23 -16.01
C LEU A 108 -32.61 21.65 -17.26
N GLY A 109 -32.84 20.33 -17.30
CA GLY A 109 -33.53 19.65 -18.40
C GLY A 109 -32.69 19.40 -19.66
N ARG A 110 -31.39 19.69 -19.63
CA ARG A 110 -30.49 19.35 -20.74
C ARG A 110 -30.30 17.84 -20.87
N THR A 111 -30.03 17.38 -22.09
CA THR A 111 -29.58 15.99 -22.31
C THR A 111 -28.20 15.79 -21.71
N VAL A 112 -28.07 14.86 -20.77
CA VAL A 112 -26.79 14.51 -20.14
C VAL A 112 -26.09 13.42 -20.97
N GLN A 113 -24.84 13.62 -21.33
CA GLN A 113 -24.05 12.76 -22.22
C GLN A 113 -22.65 12.54 -21.65
N VAL A 114 -21.94 11.52 -22.16
CA VAL A 114 -20.54 11.28 -21.77
C VAL A 114 -19.68 12.51 -22.03
N ILE A 115 -19.81 13.10 -23.21
CA ILE A 115 -19.22 14.41 -23.54
C ILE A 115 -20.35 15.44 -23.57
N PRO A 116 -20.31 16.54 -22.79
CA PRO A 116 -19.20 16.94 -21.92
C PRO A 116 -19.34 16.47 -20.45
N HIS A 117 -20.48 15.95 -20.00
CA HIS A 117 -20.82 15.91 -18.57
C HIS A 117 -19.92 14.94 -17.78
N ILE A 118 -19.69 13.73 -18.28
CA ILE A 118 -18.77 12.75 -17.64
C ILE A 118 -17.31 13.26 -17.77
N THR A 119 -16.92 13.77 -18.94
CA THR A 119 -15.56 14.27 -19.11
C THR A 119 -15.27 15.51 -18.28
N ASP A 120 -16.25 16.39 -18.07
CA ASP A 120 -16.11 17.57 -17.20
C ASP A 120 -15.99 17.18 -15.73
N GLU A 121 -16.74 16.17 -15.27
CA GLU A 121 -16.64 15.65 -13.91
C GLU A 121 -15.26 15.03 -13.67
N ILE A 122 -14.71 14.24 -14.61
CA ILE A 122 -13.34 13.71 -14.54
C ILE A 122 -12.32 14.85 -14.47
N LYS A 123 -12.46 15.86 -15.34
CA LYS A 123 -11.55 17.02 -15.35
C LYS A 123 -11.63 17.83 -14.06
N ALA A 124 -12.83 17.94 -13.46
CA ALA A 124 -13.02 18.60 -12.17
C ALA A 124 -12.31 17.84 -11.04
N ALA A 125 -12.43 16.51 -11.02
CA ALA A 125 -11.71 15.67 -10.04
C ALA A 125 -10.18 15.83 -10.15
N ILE A 126 -9.63 15.85 -11.36
CA ILE A 126 -8.18 16.07 -11.59
C ILE A 126 -7.74 17.45 -11.05
N ARG A 127 -8.53 18.50 -11.27
CA ARG A 127 -8.23 19.84 -10.76
C ARG A 127 -8.30 19.91 -9.24
N ALA A 128 -9.24 19.21 -8.61
CA ALA A 128 -9.41 19.18 -7.17
C ALA A 128 -8.16 18.64 -6.45
N VAL A 129 -7.57 17.56 -6.99
CA VAL A 129 -6.31 17.00 -6.45
C VAL A 129 -5.17 18.02 -6.54
N GLY A 130 -5.07 18.75 -7.64
CA GLY A 130 -4.04 19.79 -7.82
C GLY A 130 -4.21 21.01 -6.91
N ALA A 131 -5.43 21.33 -6.54
CA ALA A 131 -5.74 22.44 -5.63
C ALA A 131 -5.48 22.11 -4.14
N GLY A 132 -4.97 20.93 -3.84
CA GLY A 132 -4.76 20.47 -2.47
C GLY A 132 -5.96 19.77 -1.85
N GLY A 133 -6.93 19.41 -2.71
CA GLY A 133 -8.24 18.84 -2.38
C GLY A 133 -8.88 19.59 -1.21
N SER A 134 -10.14 19.92 -1.27
CA SER A 134 -10.88 20.25 -0.05
C SER A 134 -11.00 18.98 0.81
N GLY A 135 -9.83 18.42 1.17
CA GLY A 135 -9.74 17.29 2.07
C GLY A 135 -10.65 17.63 3.23
N GLY A 136 -11.75 16.90 3.35
CA GLY A 136 -12.78 17.20 4.32
C GLY A 136 -12.06 17.60 5.59
N ARG A 137 -12.39 18.75 6.13
CA ARG A 137 -11.83 19.22 7.39
C ARG A 137 -11.83 18.02 8.28
N ILE A 138 -10.64 17.43 8.50
CA ILE A 138 -10.45 16.42 9.54
C ILE A 138 -11.10 17.08 10.73
N GLY A 139 -12.16 16.46 11.26
CA GLY A 139 -13.07 17.09 12.18
C GLY A 139 -12.30 18.03 13.07
N THR A 140 -12.49 19.31 12.90
CA THR A 140 -11.93 20.31 13.79
C THR A 140 -12.62 20.03 15.09
N ASP A 141 -11.93 19.29 15.93
CA ASP A 141 -12.18 19.33 17.36
C ASP A 141 -12.13 20.81 17.70
N ARG A 142 -13.30 21.36 18.06
CA ARG A 142 -13.44 22.75 18.46
C ARG A 142 -12.68 22.88 19.78
N GLY A 143 -11.37 23.16 19.73
CA GLY A 143 -10.59 23.32 20.94
C GLY A 143 -9.08 23.43 20.78
N ALA A 144 -8.50 23.23 19.61
CA ALA A 144 -7.07 23.52 19.45
C ALA A 144 -6.85 25.03 19.26
N PRO A 145 -5.99 25.67 20.08
CA PRO A 145 -5.58 27.05 19.82
C PRO A 145 -4.80 27.12 18.52
N PRO A 146 -4.80 28.26 17.80
CA PRO A 146 -4.05 28.43 16.58
C PRO A 146 -2.56 28.37 16.85
N GLY A 147 -2.00 27.16 16.90
CA GLY A 147 -0.56 26.92 16.87
C GLY A 147 -0.03 27.33 15.50
N SER A 148 1.12 28.00 15.47
CA SER A 148 1.74 28.47 14.24
C SER A 148 1.96 27.28 13.28
N MET A 149 1.63 27.44 11.99
CA MET A 149 1.88 26.45 10.92
C MET A 149 3.36 26.04 10.82
N SER A 150 4.24 26.67 11.59
CA SER A 150 5.68 26.35 11.65
C SER A 150 6.00 25.01 12.33
N GLU A 151 5.09 24.42 13.10
CA GLU A 151 5.29 23.17 13.84
C GLU A 151 4.56 21.96 13.23
N ALA A 152 3.81 22.16 12.14
CA ALA A 152 3.16 21.06 11.44
C ALA A 152 4.20 20.16 10.75
N PRO A 153 3.99 18.81 10.68
CA PRO A 153 4.82 17.93 9.89
C PRO A 153 4.96 18.42 8.45
N ASP A 154 6.12 18.22 7.83
CA ASP A 154 6.43 18.70 6.47
C ASP A 154 5.39 18.27 5.42
N SER A 155 4.80 17.08 5.56
CA SER A 155 3.73 16.59 4.69
C SER A 155 2.46 17.46 4.77
N LEU A 156 2.08 17.93 5.97
CA LEU A 156 0.93 18.82 6.15
C LEU A 156 1.19 20.23 5.64
N ARG A 157 2.43 20.72 5.78
CA ARG A 157 2.83 22.02 5.21
C ARG A 157 2.78 22.00 3.69
N ARG A 158 3.38 20.98 3.06
CA ARG A 158 3.38 20.81 1.59
C ARG A 158 1.96 20.70 1.02
N ARG A 159 1.06 20.02 1.75
CA ARG A 159 -0.36 19.91 1.36
C ARG A 159 -1.09 21.27 1.41
N ALA A 160 -0.76 22.15 2.35
CA ALA A 160 -1.35 23.48 2.45
C ALA A 160 -0.88 24.44 1.34
N GLU A 161 0.30 24.20 0.76
CA GLU A 161 0.87 25.01 -0.33
C GLU A 161 0.31 24.64 -1.72
N GLY A 162 -0.46 23.54 -1.84
CA GLY A 162 -0.94 23.00 -3.11
C GLY A 162 0.16 22.28 -3.91
N ALA A 163 -0.24 21.41 -4.83
CA ALA A 163 0.69 20.67 -5.66
C ALA A 163 1.23 21.53 -6.80
N GLU A 164 2.54 21.44 -7.06
CA GLU A 164 3.17 22.05 -8.24
C GLU A 164 3.07 21.13 -9.46
N VAL A 165 3.09 19.82 -9.23
CA VAL A 165 2.92 18.79 -10.26
C VAL A 165 1.88 17.77 -9.79
N VAL A 166 0.92 17.46 -10.66
CA VAL A 166 -0.09 16.43 -10.46
C VAL A 166 0.17 15.28 -11.42
N ILE A 167 0.39 14.10 -10.90
CA ILE A 167 0.56 12.88 -11.69
C ILE A 167 -0.74 12.09 -11.65
N VAL A 168 -1.31 11.86 -12.84
CA VAL A 168 -2.58 11.15 -13.01
C VAL A 168 -2.32 9.85 -13.76
N GLU A 169 -2.51 8.76 -13.09
CA GLU A 169 -2.43 7.44 -13.71
C GLU A 169 -3.79 7.03 -14.25
N ILE A 170 -3.84 6.66 -15.53
CA ILE A 170 -5.05 6.12 -16.16
C ILE A 170 -4.98 4.59 -16.10
N GLY A 171 -5.90 3.99 -15.33
CA GLY A 171 -6.08 2.55 -15.22
C GLY A 171 -6.54 1.91 -16.52
N GLY A 172 -6.47 0.58 -16.57
CA GLY A 172 -6.79 -0.19 -17.78
C GLY A 172 -5.73 -0.10 -18.87
N THR A 173 -6.08 -0.54 -20.05
CA THR A 173 -5.21 -0.61 -21.23
C THR A 173 -5.76 0.30 -22.32
N VAL A 174 -4.88 1.05 -22.99
CA VAL A 174 -5.30 1.86 -24.16
C VAL A 174 -5.84 0.94 -25.24
N GLY A 175 -7.08 1.21 -25.67
CA GLY A 175 -7.87 0.36 -26.56
C GLY A 175 -9.06 -0.30 -25.89
N ASP A 176 -9.07 -0.38 -24.55
CA ASP A 176 -10.21 -0.90 -23.81
C ASP A 176 -11.36 0.13 -23.80
N ILE A 177 -12.59 -0.34 -23.96
CA ILE A 177 -13.80 0.50 -24.02
C ILE A 177 -13.98 1.28 -22.73
N GLU A 178 -13.70 0.65 -21.60
CA GLU A 178 -13.89 1.20 -20.27
C GLU A 178 -13.01 2.42 -20.01
N SER A 179 -11.82 2.49 -20.62
CA SER A 179 -10.87 3.58 -20.42
C SER A 179 -11.18 4.83 -21.28
N LEU A 180 -12.04 4.71 -22.29
CA LEU A 180 -12.29 5.80 -23.26
C LEU A 180 -12.76 7.11 -22.62
N PRO A 181 -13.70 7.14 -21.65
CA PRO A 181 -14.12 8.40 -21.03
C PRO A 181 -12.98 9.15 -20.33
N PHE A 182 -12.07 8.41 -19.65
CA PHE A 182 -10.89 8.99 -19.01
C PHE A 182 -9.89 9.51 -20.05
N LEU A 183 -9.60 8.74 -21.09
CA LEU A 183 -8.70 9.16 -22.17
C LEU A 183 -9.23 10.39 -22.90
N GLU A 184 -10.53 10.43 -23.20
CA GLU A 184 -11.15 11.62 -23.80
C GLU A 184 -11.09 12.83 -22.85
N ALA A 185 -11.34 12.65 -21.56
CA ALA A 185 -11.23 13.73 -20.58
C ALA A 185 -9.82 14.32 -20.52
N VAL A 186 -8.76 13.48 -20.47
CA VAL A 186 -7.38 13.99 -20.39
C VAL A 186 -6.92 14.59 -21.72
N ARG A 187 -7.42 14.11 -22.87
CA ARG A 187 -7.21 14.75 -24.17
C ARG A 187 -7.75 16.18 -24.17
N GLN A 188 -8.99 16.38 -23.68
CA GLN A 188 -9.59 17.71 -23.54
C GLN A 188 -8.81 18.55 -22.51
N PHE A 189 -8.42 17.95 -21.39
CA PHE A 189 -7.71 18.62 -20.29
C PHE A 189 -6.42 19.31 -20.77
N ARG A 190 -5.65 18.66 -21.68
CA ARG A 190 -4.44 19.26 -22.26
C ARG A 190 -4.75 20.58 -23.02
N GLN A 191 -5.92 20.66 -23.65
CA GLN A 191 -6.35 21.91 -24.30
C GLN A 191 -6.74 22.96 -23.25
N ASP A 192 -7.46 22.54 -22.19
CA ASP A 192 -7.91 23.44 -21.13
C ASP A 192 -6.73 24.13 -20.41
N VAL A 193 -5.65 23.39 -20.12
CA VAL A 193 -4.50 23.91 -19.36
C VAL A 193 -3.37 24.45 -20.24
N GLY A 194 -3.41 24.15 -21.53
CA GLY A 194 -2.36 24.49 -22.49
C GLY A 194 -1.25 23.43 -22.58
N ARG A 195 -0.68 23.28 -23.79
CA ARG A 195 0.27 22.20 -24.12
C ARG A 195 1.52 22.15 -23.22
N GLY A 196 2.06 23.30 -22.82
CA GLY A 196 3.23 23.36 -21.92
C GLY A 196 2.95 23.06 -20.46
N ASN A 197 1.69 22.76 -20.10
CA ASN A 197 1.29 22.45 -18.73
C ASN A 197 0.81 21.01 -18.56
N ALA A 198 0.80 20.20 -19.63
CA ALA A 198 0.40 18.79 -19.59
C ALA A 198 1.36 17.95 -20.43
N LEU A 199 1.82 16.83 -19.87
CA LEU A 199 2.73 15.87 -20.48
C LEU A 199 2.07 14.49 -20.47
N PHE A 200 2.17 13.74 -21.59
CA PHE A 200 1.70 12.36 -21.69
C PHE A 200 2.87 11.39 -21.71
N VAL A 201 2.89 10.49 -20.72
CA VAL A 201 3.81 9.35 -20.64
C VAL A 201 3.05 8.10 -21.03
N HIS A 202 3.57 7.32 -21.95
CA HIS A 202 2.96 6.07 -22.39
C HIS A 202 3.88 4.89 -22.10
N LEU A 203 3.41 3.96 -21.26
CA LEU A 203 4.12 2.74 -20.87
C LEU A 203 3.60 1.54 -21.69
N ALA A 204 4.46 0.85 -22.41
CA ALA A 204 4.10 -0.39 -23.08
C ALA A 204 5.27 -1.38 -23.14
N LEU A 205 4.94 -2.63 -23.45
CA LEU A 205 5.89 -3.73 -23.48
C LEU A 205 6.72 -3.73 -24.76
N VAL A 206 8.02 -3.93 -24.63
CA VAL A 206 8.97 -4.23 -25.72
C VAL A 206 9.59 -5.59 -25.42
N PRO A 207 8.90 -6.70 -25.77
CA PRO A 207 9.31 -8.03 -25.36
C PRO A 207 10.56 -8.49 -26.13
N TYR A 208 11.43 -9.23 -25.45
CA TYR A 208 12.48 -10.01 -26.08
C TYR A 208 11.95 -11.40 -26.45
N ILE A 209 12.12 -11.78 -27.72
CA ILE A 209 11.75 -13.10 -28.19
C ILE A 209 13.02 -13.97 -28.23
N ALA A 210 13.14 -14.88 -27.28
CA ALA A 210 14.33 -15.70 -27.11
C ALA A 210 14.68 -16.52 -28.36
N THR A 211 13.69 -17.08 -29.06
CA THR A 211 13.88 -17.88 -30.28
C THR A 211 14.35 -17.05 -31.48
N ALA A 212 14.06 -15.76 -31.50
CA ALA A 212 14.47 -14.83 -32.56
C ALA A 212 15.69 -13.97 -32.15
N HIS A 213 16.13 -14.07 -30.91
CA HIS A 213 17.21 -13.28 -30.33
C HIS A 213 17.07 -11.78 -30.55
N GLU A 214 15.84 -11.26 -30.50
CA GLU A 214 15.58 -9.84 -30.76
C GLU A 214 14.45 -9.24 -29.92
N LEU A 215 14.53 -7.92 -29.68
CA LEU A 215 13.44 -7.12 -29.11
C LEU A 215 12.40 -6.79 -30.18
N LYS A 216 11.12 -6.95 -29.84
CA LYS A 216 9.98 -6.67 -30.74
C LYS A 216 9.35 -5.33 -30.40
N THR A 217 9.48 -4.35 -31.29
CA THR A 217 8.95 -2.98 -31.11
C THR A 217 7.47 -2.85 -31.53
N LYS A 218 6.91 -3.84 -32.22
CA LYS A 218 5.52 -3.77 -32.73
C LYS A 218 4.46 -3.58 -31.65
N PRO A 219 4.52 -4.23 -30.46
CA PRO A 219 3.52 -3.98 -29.41
C PRO A 219 3.46 -2.51 -29.01
N MET A 220 4.60 -1.84 -28.75
CA MET A 220 4.67 -0.42 -28.46
C MET A 220 4.10 0.44 -29.60
N GLN A 221 4.50 0.16 -30.86
CA GLN A 221 4.01 0.91 -32.04
C GLN A 221 2.48 0.82 -32.18
N HIS A 222 1.90 -0.38 -31.95
CA HIS A 222 0.44 -0.56 -32.02
C HIS A 222 -0.25 0.17 -30.87
N SER A 223 0.26 0.09 -29.64
CA SER A 223 -0.32 0.79 -28.50
C SER A 223 -0.31 2.31 -28.68
N VAL A 224 0.79 2.88 -29.17
CA VAL A 224 0.87 4.32 -29.49
C VAL A 224 -0.11 4.68 -30.62
N ARG A 225 -0.28 3.81 -31.63
CA ARG A 225 -1.26 4.04 -32.70
C ARG A 225 -2.69 4.13 -32.15
N GLU A 226 -3.08 3.25 -31.24
CA GLU A 226 -4.40 3.30 -30.60
C GLU A 226 -4.56 4.57 -29.77
N LEU A 227 -3.54 4.98 -29.01
CA LEU A 227 -3.55 6.23 -28.24
C LEU A 227 -3.71 7.46 -29.17
N ARG A 228 -3.00 7.46 -30.29
CA ARG A 228 -3.10 8.53 -31.31
C ARG A 228 -4.47 8.56 -32.00
N ALA A 229 -5.13 7.41 -32.18
CA ALA A 229 -6.48 7.35 -32.73
C ALA A 229 -7.51 8.05 -31.84
N ILE A 230 -7.27 8.12 -30.53
CA ILE A 230 -8.06 8.90 -29.56
C ILE A 230 -7.71 10.39 -29.62
N GLY A 231 -6.61 10.78 -30.26
CA GLY A 231 -6.13 12.16 -30.35
C GLY A 231 -5.08 12.53 -29.29
N ILE A 232 -4.44 11.56 -28.67
CA ILE A 232 -3.36 11.77 -27.70
C ILE A 232 -2.02 11.36 -28.35
N GLN A 233 -1.11 12.33 -28.51
CA GLN A 233 0.27 12.06 -28.86
C GLN A 233 1.08 11.96 -27.55
N PRO A 234 1.77 10.84 -27.28
CA PRO A 234 2.66 10.73 -26.12
C PRO A 234 3.87 11.65 -26.32
N ASP A 235 4.33 12.26 -25.22
CA ASP A 235 5.53 13.06 -25.18
C ASP A 235 6.76 12.22 -24.78
N VAL A 236 6.52 11.13 -23.99
CA VAL A 236 7.55 10.20 -23.48
C VAL A 236 7.04 8.76 -23.62
N LEU A 237 7.92 7.86 -24.05
CA LEU A 237 7.68 6.42 -24.06
C LEU A 237 8.48 5.74 -22.96
N LEU A 238 7.80 5.00 -22.09
CA LEU A 238 8.43 4.05 -21.15
C LEU A 238 8.34 2.64 -21.75
N CYS A 239 9.48 2.12 -22.16
CA CYS A 239 9.57 0.82 -22.84
C CYS A 239 9.93 -0.27 -21.82
N ARG A 240 8.91 -0.99 -21.29
CA ARG A 240 9.17 -2.08 -20.35
C ARG A 240 9.80 -3.26 -21.07
N THR A 241 10.91 -3.73 -20.54
CA THR A 241 11.71 -4.84 -21.11
C THR A 241 12.65 -5.43 -20.06
N ASP A 242 13.16 -6.63 -20.31
CA ASP A 242 14.13 -7.31 -19.42
C ASP A 242 15.58 -6.81 -19.59
N ARG A 243 15.87 -5.95 -20.58
CA ARG A 243 17.21 -5.46 -20.91
C ARG A 243 17.20 -4.04 -21.42
N PHE A 244 18.33 -3.35 -21.44
CA PHE A 244 18.42 -2.01 -22.02
C PHE A 244 18.21 -2.04 -23.54
N LEU A 245 17.51 -1.02 -24.04
CA LEU A 245 17.31 -0.82 -25.48
C LEU A 245 18.61 -0.32 -26.12
N SER A 246 18.96 -0.90 -27.28
CA SER A 246 20.05 -0.35 -28.10
C SER A 246 19.63 0.97 -28.76
N PRO A 247 20.59 1.82 -29.18
CA PRO A 247 20.31 3.05 -29.90
C PRO A 247 19.43 2.83 -31.14
N ASP A 248 19.70 1.78 -31.92
CA ASP A 248 18.91 1.44 -33.11
C ASP A 248 17.42 1.15 -32.79
N ILE A 249 17.17 0.49 -31.67
CA ILE A 249 15.79 0.23 -31.22
C ILE A 249 15.13 1.52 -30.75
N LYS A 250 15.86 2.40 -30.03
CA LYS A 250 15.35 3.71 -29.61
C LYS A 250 15.02 4.58 -30.82
N SER A 251 15.94 4.71 -31.79
CA SER A 251 15.72 5.46 -33.04
C SER A 251 14.52 4.91 -33.83
N LYS A 252 14.39 3.58 -33.91
CA LYS A 252 13.23 2.95 -34.55
C LYS A 252 11.91 3.30 -33.86
N LEU A 253 11.86 3.20 -32.52
CA LEU A 253 10.66 3.56 -31.76
C LEU A 253 10.34 5.05 -31.89
N ALA A 254 11.34 5.91 -31.80
CA ALA A 254 11.21 7.35 -31.98
C ALA A 254 10.54 7.69 -33.33
N LEU A 255 11.05 7.11 -34.42
CA LEU A 255 10.52 7.32 -35.77
C LEU A 255 9.05 6.85 -35.91
N TYR A 256 8.74 5.63 -35.46
CA TYR A 256 7.40 5.05 -35.64
C TYR A 256 6.34 5.64 -34.71
N CYS A 257 6.75 6.11 -33.53
CA CYS A 257 5.86 6.67 -32.51
C CYS A 257 5.81 8.20 -32.52
N ASP A 258 6.62 8.84 -33.39
CA ASP A 258 6.69 10.30 -33.52
C ASP A 258 7.02 11.00 -32.20
N VAL A 259 8.12 10.54 -31.57
CA VAL A 259 8.69 11.14 -30.36
C VAL A 259 10.19 11.39 -30.55
N PRO A 260 10.80 12.33 -29.83
CA PRO A 260 12.26 12.48 -29.82
C PRO A 260 12.94 11.20 -29.34
N GLU A 261 14.10 10.84 -29.88
CA GLU A 261 14.84 9.64 -29.49
C GLU A 261 15.21 9.66 -27.99
N GLU A 262 15.55 10.82 -27.46
CA GLU A 262 15.81 11.04 -26.05
C GLU A 262 14.60 10.75 -25.16
N ALA A 263 13.36 10.84 -25.69
CA ALA A 263 12.12 10.54 -24.97
C ALA A 263 11.73 9.04 -25.02
N VAL A 264 12.55 8.18 -25.63
CA VAL A 264 12.37 6.73 -25.59
C VAL A 264 13.21 6.16 -24.43
N ILE A 265 12.55 5.95 -23.32
CA ILE A 265 13.16 5.56 -22.04
C ILE A 265 13.02 4.05 -21.84
N THR A 266 14.12 3.39 -21.48
CA THR A 266 14.10 1.98 -21.09
C THR A 266 13.59 1.83 -19.66
N ALA A 267 12.42 1.21 -19.48
CA ALA A 267 11.93 0.78 -18.19
C ALA A 267 12.31 -0.68 -17.96
N LYS A 268 13.59 -0.89 -17.61
CA LYS A 268 14.17 -2.22 -17.45
C LYS A 268 13.63 -2.91 -16.19
N ASP A 269 13.33 -4.21 -16.29
CA ASP A 269 13.02 -5.03 -15.14
C ASP A 269 14.21 -5.06 -14.16
N VAL A 270 13.91 -4.97 -12.87
CA VAL A 270 14.87 -4.86 -11.77
C VAL A 270 14.54 -5.84 -10.65
N ASP A 271 15.51 -6.16 -9.82
CA ASP A 271 15.33 -7.10 -8.70
C ASP A 271 14.51 -6.49 -7.55
N SER A 272 14.59 -5.17 -7.38
CA SER A 272 13.82 -4.43 -6.39
C SER A 272 13.10 -3.25 -7.02
N ILE A 273 11.80 -3.09 -6.73
CA ILE A 273 11.02 -1.95 -7.23
C ILE A 273 11.63 -0.60 -6.86
N TYR A 274 12.39 -0.53 -5.78
CA TYR A 274 13.08 0.68 -5.30
C TYR A 274 14.28 1.10 -6.17
N GLU A 275 14.71 0.27 -7.12
CA GLU A 275 15.71 0.65 -8.12
C GLU A 275 15.12 1.45 -9.28
N VAL A 276 13.81 1.32 -9.53
CA VAL A 276 13.15 1.91 -10.70
C VAL A 276 13.37 3.41 -10.84
N PRO A 277 13.26 4.25 -9.80
CA PRO A 277 13.54 5.69 -9.93
C PRO A 277 14.96 5.97 -10.44
N LEU A 278 15.96 5.24 -9.93
CA LEU A 278 17.36 5.44 -10.34
C LEU A 278 17.61 4.96 -11.76
N VAL A 279 16.99 3.86 -12.19
CA VAL A 279 17.08 3.37 -13.58
C VAL A 279 16.46 4.38 -14.55
N LEU A 280 15.28 4.90 -14.24
CA LEU A 280 14.59 5.88 -15.07
C LEU A 280 15.35 7.21 -15.13
N SER A 281 15.93 7.66 -14.00
CA SER A 281 16.79 8.86 -13.98
C SER A 281 18.08 8.64 -14.78
N GLY A 282 18.68 7.46 -14.68
CA GLY A 282 19.86 7.10 -15.50
C GLY A 282 19.60 7.11 -17.01
N GLU A 283 18.36 6.86 -17.42
CA GLU A 283 17.88 6.98 -18.80
C GLU A 283 17.49 8.43 -19.19
N GLY A 284 17.51 9.39 -18.25
CA GLY A 284 17.26 10.81 -18.48
C GLY A 284 15.78 11.23 -18.37
N LEU A 285 14.90 10.40 -17.79
CA LEU A 285 13.47 10.68 -17.70
C LEU A 285 13.17 12.01 -17.00
N ASP A 286 13.80 12.25 -15.84
CA ASP A 286 13.61 13.48 -15.06
C ASP A 286 13.99 14.74 -15.87
N ALA A 287 15.12 14.73 -16.55
CA ALA A 287 15.54 15.85 -17.39
C ALA A 287 14.54 16.15 -18.51
N ILE A 288 13.98 15.11 -19.14
CA ILE A 288 12.97 15.26 -20.21
C ILE A 288 11.67 15.82 -19.66
N VAL A 289 11.19 15.30 -18.52
CA VAL A 289 9.97 15.78 -17.86
C VAL A 289 10.11 17.28 -17.51
N LEU A 290 11.24 17.66 -16.90
CA LEU A 290 11.52 19.07 -16.57
C LEU A 290 11.53 19.96 -17.82
N LYS A 291 12.22 19.52 -18.89
CA LYS A 291 12.32 20.24 -20.17
C LYS A 291 10.95 20.47 -20.81
N VAL A 292 10.13 19.41 -20.93
CA VAL A 292 8.82 19.48 -21.59
C VAL A 292 7.83 20.36 -20.81
N LEU A 293 7.85 20.28 -19.48
CA LEU A 293 6.97 21.07 -18.62
C LEU A 293 7.51 22.48 -18.32
N GLY A 294 8.72 22.82 -18.78
CA GLY A 294 9.34 24.10 -18.49
C GLY A 294 9.58 24.33 -16.99
N LEU A 295 10.00 23.28 -16.29
CA LEU A 295 10.31 23.32 -14.87
C LEU A 295 11.82 23.48 -14.65
N GLU A 296 12.21 24.38 -13.77
CA GLU A 296 13.61 24.57 -13.38
C GLU A 296 13.93 23.76 -12.11
N SER A 297 14.92 22.89 -12.19
CA SER A 297 15.37 22.08 -11.04
C SER A 297 15.87 22.98 -9.90
N ARG A 298 15.46 22.67 -8.67
CA ARG A 298 15.93 23.35 -7.43
C ARG A 298 17.13 22.66 -6.79
N GLY A 299 17.79 21.79 -7.56
CA GLY A 299 18.85 20.89 -7.10
C GLY A 299 18.35 19.45 -7.04
N ARG A 300 19.06 18.53 -7.68
CA ARG A 300 18.73 17.11 -7.64
C ARG A 300 19.37 16.46 -6.41
N ASP A 301 18.55 15.94 -5.49
CA ASP A 301 19.00 15.13 -4.37
C ASP A 301 18.28 13.78 -4.33
N MET A 302 18.98 12.74 -4.72
CA MET A 302 18.55 11.34 -4.64
C MET A 302 19.43 10.52 -3.68
N SER A 303 20.27 11.18 -2.88
CA SER A 303 21.28 10.52 -2.03
C SER A 303 20.68 9.54 -1.02
N ALA A 304 19.53 9.85 -0.44
CA ALA A 304 18.82 8.94 0.47
C ALA A 304 18.35 7.67 -0.25
N TRP A 305 17.84 7.84 -1.46
CA TRP A 305 17.37 6.73 -2.30
C TRP A 305 18.52 5.87 -2.83
N GLU A 306 19.63 6.49 -3.23
CA GLU A 306 20.87 5.79 -3.64
C GLU A 306 21.43 4.94 -2.50
N ARG A 307 21.49 5.48 -1.27
CA ARG A 307 21.88 4.73 -0.08
C ARG A 307 20.94 3.57 0.21
N LEU A 308 19.63 3.77 0.09
CA LEU A 308 18.63 2.72 0.26
C LEU A 308 18.89 1.56 -0.71
N VAL A 309 19.02 1.85 -2.00
CA VAL A 309 19.29 0.82 -3.03
C VAL A 309 20.62 0.10 -2.76
N GLY A 310 21.64 0.83 -2.31
CA GLY A 310 22.91 0.22 -1.89
C GLY A 310 22.76 -0.80 -0.76
N ARG A 311 21.90 -0.53 0.24
CA ARG A 311 21.59 -1.46 1.34
C ARG A 311 20.79 -2.68 0.85
N ILE A 312 19.81 -2.46 -0.03
CA ILE A 312 18.99 -3.53 -0.63
C ILE A 312 19.87 -4.55 -1.36
N LYS A 313 20.87 -4.07 -2.12
CA LYS A 313 21.78 -4.93 -2.91
C LYS A 313 22.81 -5.66 -2.05
N ASN A 314 23.14 -5.16 -0.87
CA ASN A 314 24.19 -5.69 -0.02
C ASN A 314 23.69 -5.95 1.42
N PRO A 315 22.70 -6.84 1.63
CA PRO A 315 22.22 -7.17 2.96
C PRO A 315 23.31 -7.90 3.75
N ARG A 316 23.43 -7.59 5.06
CA ARG A 316 24.42 -8.21 5.95
C ARG A 316 24.03 -9.61 6.45
N GLY A 317 22.81 -10.02 6.15
CA GLY A 317 22.26 -11.31 6.54
C GLY A 317 20.84 -11.48 6.06
N GLU A 318 20.17 -12.49 6.58
CA GLU A 318 18.77 -12.73 6.30
C GLU A 318 18.02 -13.21 7.53
N VAL A 319 16.70 -12.99 7.54
CA VAL A 319 15.78 -13.45 8.56
C VAL A 319 14.58 -14.11 7.89
N VAL A 320 14.12 -15.24 8.42
CA VAL A 320 12.98 -16.00 7.87
C VAL A 320 11.73 -15.72 8.69
N ILE A 321 10.75 -15.08 8.08
CA ILE A 321 9.45 -14.79 8.69
C ILE A 321 8.40 -15.76 8.14
N GLY A 322 7.77 -16.53 9.04
CA GLY A 322 6.61 -17.36 8.73
C GLY A 322 5.36 -16.51 8.69
N ILE A 323 4.71 -16.41 7.52
CA ILE A 323 3.46 -15.66 7.34
C ILE A 323 2.33 -16.67 7.26
N VAL A 324 1.48 -16.69 8.30
CA VAL A 324 0.34 -17.61 8.39
C VAL A 324 -0.93 -16.91 7.94
N GLY A 325 -1.38 -17.18 6.73
CA GLY A 325 -2.46 -16.46 6.06
C GLY A 325 -3.40 -17.34 5.25
N LYS A 326 -4.37 -16.71 4.57
CA LYS A 326 -5.42 -17.36 3.78
C LYS A 326 -5.24 -17.21 2.26
N TYR A 327 -4.39 -16.31 1.82
CA TYR A 327 -4.23 -15.93 0.41
C TYR A 327 -2.77 -16.06 -0.03
N VAL A 328 -2.10 -17.09 0.47
CA VAL A 328 -0.64 -17.23 0.34
C VAL A 328 -0.14 -17.40 -1.10
N SER A 329 -0.99 -17.84 -2.02
CA SER A 329 -0.66 -17.98 -3.44
C SER A 329 -0.77 -16.66 -4.24
N PHE A 330 -1.23 -15.56 -3.61
CA PHE A 330 -1.44 -14.27 -4.27
C PHE A 330 -0.69 -13.16 -3.53
N GLU A 331 0.52 -12.86 -3.98
CA GLU A 331 1.39 -11.85 -3.34
C GLU A 331 0.77 -10.45 -3.32
N ASP A 332 0.00 -10.07 -4.35
CA ASP A 332 -0.65 -8.76 -4.43
C ASP A 332 -1.79 -8.57 -3.41
N SER A 333 -2.34 -9.65 -2.84
CA SER A 333 -3.31 -9.56 -1.73
C SER A 333 -2.69 -9.07 -0.42
N TYR A 334 -1.37 -9.15 -0.30
CA TYR A 334 -0.58 -8.74 0.87
C TYR A 334 0.52 -7.74 0.49
N LYS A 335 0.26 -6.90 -0.50
CA LYS A 335 1.30 -6.01 -1.07
C LYS A 335 1.93 -5.11 -0.01
N SER A 336 1.14 -4.37 0.75
CA SER A 336 1.65 -3.47 1.80
C SER A 336 2.36 -4.24 2.91
N LEU A 337 1.86 -5.42 3.29
CA LEU A 337 2.51 -6.29 4.28
C LEU A 337 3.90 -6.73 3.81
N ASN A 338 4.01 -7.18 2.56
CA ASN A 338 5.25 -7.61 1.94
C ASN A 338 6.27 -6.48 1.89
N GLU A 339 5.82 -5.28 1.51
CA GLU A 339 6.66 -4.09 1.50
C GLU A 339 7.07 -3.67 2.91
N ALA A 340 6.16 -3.69 3.90
CA ALA A 340 6.45 -3.32 5.28
C ALA A 340 7.49 -4.26 5.93
N LEU A 341 7.39 -5.57 5.68
CA LEU A 341 8.42 -6.52 6.11
C LEU A 341 9.78 -6.24 5.44
N THR A 342 9.76 -5.93 4.15
CA THR A 342 10.96 -5.58 3.38
C THR A 342 11.59 -4.29 3.93
N HIS A 343 10.78 -3.28 4.26
CA HIS A 343 11.24 -2.04 4.91
C HIS A 343 11.86 -2.30 6.29
N GLY A 344 11.23 -3.17 7.09
CA GLY A 344 11.78 -3.63 8.36
C GLY A 344 13.16 -4.29 8.18
N GLY A 345 13.32 -5.04 7.09
CA GLY A 345 14.62 -5.60 6.66
C GLY A 345 15.63 -4.50 6.36
N PHE A 346 15.25 -3.46 5.62
CA PHE A 346 16.13 -2.32 5.32
C PHE A 346 16.54 -1.59 6.60
N GLY A 347 15.61 -1.42 7.55
CA GLY A 347 15.88 -0.86 8.87
C GLY A 347 16.98 -1.59 9.64
N ASN A 348 17.13 -2.91 9.40
CA ASN A 348 18.06 -3.80 10.10
C ASN A 348 19.23 -4.30 9.25
N ASP A 349 19.43 -3.80 8.03
CA ASP A 349 20.45 -4.25 7.05
C ASP A 349 20.38 -5.74 6.72
N VAL A 350 19.18 -6.34 6.72
CA VAL A 350 18.97 -7.76 6.42
C VAL A 350 17.93 -7.97 5.33
N ARG A 351 18.02 -9.09 4.63
CA ARG A 351 16.98 -9.56 3.72
C ARG A 351 15.93 -10.33 4.51
N VAL A 352 14.66 -9.99 4.34
CA VAL A 352 13.54 -10.75 4.88
C VAL A 352 13.12 -11.82 3.87
N VAL A 353 13.26 -13.09 4.28
CA VAL A 353 12.79 -14.25 3.52
C VAL A 353 11.39 -14.60 4.07
N ARG A 354 10.39 -14.51 3.24
CA ARG A 354 8.99 -14.82 3.58
C ARG A 354 8.73 -16.31 3.36
N ARG A 355 8.33 -17.02 4.41
CA ARG A 355 7.83 -18.39 4.32
C ARG A 355 6.31 -18.35 4.48
N TRP A 356 5.62 -18.51 3.38
CA TRP A 356 4.16 -18.57 3.38
C TRP A 356 3.67 -19.92 3.92
N VAL A 357 2.70 -19.87 4.82
CA VAL A 357 2.06 -21.03 5.43
C VAL A 357 0.55 -20.84 5.32
N GLU A 358 -0.14 -21.76 4.62
CA GLU A 358 -1.60 -21.77 4.62
C GLU A 358 -2.10 -22.05 6.05
N ALA A 359 -2.97 -21.18 6.55
CA ALA A 359 -3.47 -21.32 7.91
C ALA A 359 -4.19 -22.68 8.13
N GLU A 360 -4.93 -23.16 7.13
CA GLU A 360 -5.60 -24.46 7.16
C GLU A 360 -4.64 -25.63 7.38
N ASP A 361 -3.40 -25.53 6.90
CA ASP A 361 -2.38 -26.57 7.11
C ASP A 361 -2.02 -26.76 8.60
N LEU A 362 -2.24 -25.74 9.44
CA LEU A 362 -1.91 -25.80 10.87
C LEU A 362 -3.05 -26.34 11.74
N GLU A 363 -4.25 -26.49 11.21
CA GLU A 363 -5.43 -26.97 11.97
C GLU A 363 -5.29 -28.42 12.44
N TYR A 364 -4.39 -29.19 11.83
CA TYR A 364 -4.22 -30.62 12.08
C TYR A 364 -3.03 -30.95 13.01
N GLY A 365 -2.57 -29.99 13.82
CA GLY A 365 -1.54 -30.23 14.85
C GLY A 365 -0.11 -30.38 14.33
N ASN A 366 0.21 -29.79 13.19
CA ASN A 366 1.53 -29.87 12.55
C ASN A 366 2.34 -28.54 12.63
N ALA A 367 2.01 -27.68 13.61
CA ALA A 367 2.65 -26.37 13.77
C ALA A 367 4.18 -26.49 13.89
N ASP A 368 4.69 -27.44 14.67
CA ASP A 368 6.15 -27.68 14.81
C ASP A 368 6.83 -27.98 13.47
N ALA A 369 6.18 -28.75 12.60
CA ALA A 369 6.74 -29.12 11.30
C ALA A 369 6.74 -27.95 10.31
N LYS A 370 5.69 -27.12 10.33
CA LYS A 370 5.50 -26.01 9.36
C LYS A 370 6.17 -24.71 9.81
N LEU A 371 6.14 -24.42 11.12
CA LEU A 371 6.71 -23.21 11.72
C LEU A 371 8.10 -23.43 12.31
N GLY A 372 8.53 -24.66 12.43
CA GLY A 372 9.88 -24.98 12.86
C GLY A 372 10.93 -24.32 11.98
N GLY A 373 11.88 -23.63 12.63
CA GLY A 373 12.99 -22.97 11.93
C GLY A 373 12.68 -21.62 11.32
N VAL A 374 11.47 -21.02 11.50
CA VAL A 374 11.27 -19.59 11.24
C VAL A 374 11.86 -18.76 12.37
N ASP A 375 12.22 -17.53 12.08
CA ASP A 375 12.84 -16.62 13.05
C ASP A 375 11.78 -15.72 13.73
N GLY A 376 10.64 -15.53 13.07
CA GLY A 376 9.46 -14.84 13.58
C GLY A 376 8.20 -15.31 12.87
N ILE A 377 7.04 -15.11 13.47
CA ILE A 377 5.73 -15.48 12.94
C ILE A 377 4.86 -14.24 12.84
N LEU A 378 4.24 -14.04 11.66
CA LEU A 378 3.30 -12.97 11.40
C LEU A 378 1.96 -13.56 10.96
N VAL A 379 0.88 -13.12 11.63
CA VAL A 379 -0.51 -13.43 11.23
C VAL A 379 -1.16 -12.15 10.73
N PRO A 380 -1.44 -12.04 9.42
CA PRO A 380 -1.94 -10.81 8.81
C PRO A 380 -3.44 -10.59 9.04
N GLY A 381 -3.93 -9.45 8.53
CA GLY A 381 -5.35 -9.16 8.39
C GLY A 381 -6.09 -10.18 7.53
N GLY A 382 -7.39 -10.29 7.74
CA GLY A 382 -8.27 -11.22 7.03
C GLY A 382 -9.70 -11.15 7.55
N PHE A 383 -10.55 -12.08 7.09
CA PHE A 383 -11.94 -12.20 7.50
C PHE A 383 -12.49 -13.61 7.19
N GLY A 384 -13.65 -13.94 7.76
CA GLY A 384 -14.36 -15.21 7.51
C GLY A 384 -13.75 -16.43 8.19
N ALA A 385 -14.45 -17.56 8.19
CA ALA A 385 -14.17 -18.72 9.03
C ALA A 385 -12.96 -19.57 8.62
N ARG A 386 -12.55 -19.54 7.34
CA ARG A 386 -11.49 -20.40 6.79
C ARG A 386 -10.15 -20.15 7.50
N GLY A 387 -9.43 -21.20 7.89
CA GLY A 387 -8.08 -21.15 8.45
C GLY A 387 -7.94 -20.55 9.85
N THR A 388 -9.05 -20.32 10.57
CA THR A 388 -9.02 -19.67 11.90
C THR A 388 -8.36 -20.53 12.95
N GLY A 389 -8.59 -21.85 12.92
CA GLY A 389 -7.93 -22.81 13.80
C GLY A 389 -6.42 -22.78 13.66
N GLY A 390 -5.92 -22.67 12.42
CA GLY A 390 -4.49 -22.55 12.15
C GLY A 390 -3.87 -21.23 12.61
N MET A 391 -4.62 -20.12 12.57
CA MET A 391 -4.15 -18.84 13.12
C MET A 391 -4.04 -18.90 14.65
N VAL A 392 -4.99 -19.54 15.32
CA VAL A 392 -4.93 -19.85 16.76
C VAL A 392 -3.71 -20.72 17.07
N ALA A 393 -3.49 -21.78 16.29
CA ALA A 393 -2.33 -22.69 16.47
C ALA A 393 -0.99 -21.95 16.27
N ALA A 394 -0.91 -21.00 15.33
CA ALA A 394 0.29 -20.17 15.11
C ALA A 394 0.57 -19.24 16.30
N ALA A 395 -0.47 -18.61 16.86
CA ALA A 395 -0.37 -17.75 18.03
C ALA A 395 0.06 -18.56 19.28
N GLU A 396 -0.54 -19.74 19.50
CA GLU A 396 -0.16 -20.66 20.56
C GLU A 396 1.29 -21.12 20.42
N TYR A 397 1.68 -21.56 19.21
CA TYR A 397 3.05 -22.00 18.93
C TYR A 397 4.06 -20.90 19.29
N ALA A 398 3.84 -19.69 18.80
CA ALA A 398 4.71 -18.56 19.08
C ALA A 398 4.82 -18.28 20.59
N ARG A 399 3.69 -18.22 21.29
CA ARG A 399 3.65 -17.99 22.75
C ARG A 399 4.42 -19.06 23.53
N ARG A 400 4.27 -20.33 23.18
CA ARG A 400 4.90 -21.45 23.89
C ARG A 400 6.39 -21.60 23.60
N THR A 401 6.81 -21.26 22.40
CA THR A 401 8.22 -21.46 21.96
C THR A 401 9.09 -20.23 22.16
N GLY A 402 8.51 -19.07 22.51
CA GLY A 402 9.24 -17.81 22.58
C GLY A 402 9.61 -17.24 21.21
N THR A 403 9.00 -17.75 20.13
CA THR A 403 9.21 -17.22 18.76
C THR A 403 8.54 -15.86 18.64
N PRO A 404 9.21 -14.80 18.18
CA PRO A 404 8.61 -13.48 17.94
C PRO A 404 7.31 -13.57 17.14
N TYR A 405 6.24 -12.92 17.64
CA TYR A 405 4.90 -12.97 17.06
C TYR A 405 4.36 -11.59 16.77
N PHE A 406 3.87 -11.38 15.55
CA PHE A 406 3.18 -10.15 15.15
C PHE A 406 1.79 -10.48 14.58
N GLY A 407 0.73 -10.11 15.32
CA GLY A 407 -0.66 -10.26 14.89
C GLY A 407 -1.23 -8.94 14.40
N ILE A 408 -1.74 -8.88 13.17
CA ILE A 408 -2.29 -7.65 12.56
C ILE A 408 -3.79 -7.85 12.32
N CYS A 409 -4.64 -6.95 12.82
CA CYS A 409 -6.08 -6.91 12.62
C CYS A 409 -6.73 -8.28 12.94
N TYR A 410 -6.98 -9.12 11.97
CA TYR A 410 -7.50 -10.47 12.18
C TYR A 410 -6.53 -11.34 12.99
N GLY A 411 -5.21 -11.15 12.79
CA GLY A 411 -4.17 -11.81 13.61
C GLY A 411 -4.20 -11.38 15.07
N PHE A 412 -4.55 -10.13 15.38
CA PHE A 412 -4.81 -9.68 16.75
C PHE A 412 -6.01 -10.41 17.36
N GLN A 413 -7.11 -10.50 16.62
CA GLN A 413 -8.34 -11.11 17.09
C GLN A 413 -8.13 -12.59 17.46
N TRP A 414 -7.36 -13.32 16.68
CA TRP A 414 -7.05 -14.72 16.97
C TRP A 414 -5.99 -14.88 18.04
N ALA A 415 -5.05 -13.96 18.21
CA ALA A 415 -4.11 -13.96 19.31
C ALA A 415 -4.80 -13.80 20.67
N VAL A 416 -5.73 -12.83 20.82
CA VAL A 416 -6.49 -12.65 22.06
C VAL A 416 -7.49 -13.79 22.30
N THR A 417 -8.07 -14.34 21.22
CA THR A 417 -8.96 -15.51 21.34
C THR A 417 -8.20 -16.75 21.79
N GLU A 418 -7.00 -17.02 21.24
CA GLU A 418 -6.10 -18.09 21.70
C GLU A 418 -5.81 -17.96 23.20
N TYR A 419 -5.44 -16.75 23.62
CA TYR A 419 -5.07 -16.49 25.00
C TYR A 419 -6.24 -16.72 25.96
N VAL A 420 -7.44 -16.28 25.61
CA VAL A 420 -8.67 -16.53 26.39
C VAL A 420 -8.99 -18.01 26.44
N ARG A 421 -8.79 -18.76 25.36
CA ARG A 421 -9.00 -20.23 25.36
C ARG A 421 -8.00 -20.96 26.23
N ASN A 422 -6.72 -20.74 26.00
CA ASN A 422 -5.68 -21.65 26.48
C ASN A 422 -5.00 -21.17 27.78
N VAL A 423 -5.04 -19.86 28.06
CA VAL A 423 -4.46 -19.28 29.29
C VAL A 423 -5.54 -18.98 30.32
N CYS A 424 -6.66 -18.38 29.91
CA CYS A 424 -7.78 -18.10 30.82
C CYS A 424 -8.70 -19.32 31.03
N GLY A 425 -8.56 -20.39 30.25
CA GLY A 425 -9.33 -21.62 30.41
C GLY A 425 -10.76 -21.60 29.87
N LEU A 426 -11.12 -20.61 29.03
CA LEU A 426 -12.44 -20.48 28.42
C LEU A 426 -12.43 -21.14 27.04
N ALA A 427 -12.44 -22.46 26.98
CA ALA A 427 -12.21 -23.24 25.75
C ALA A 427 -13.18 -22.91 24.59
N THR A 428 -14.41 -22.44 24.88
CA THR A 428 -15.44 -22.06 23.89
C THR A 428 -15.34 -20.60 23.42
N ALA A 429 -14.30 -19.87 23.82
CA ALA A 429 -14.06 -18.49 23.41
C ALA A 429 -13.93 -18.37 21.88
N HIS A 430 -14.67 -17.44 21.26
CA HIS A 430 -14.71 -17.31 19.80
C HIS A 430 -15.00 -15.89 19.32
N SER A 431 -14.88 -15.68 18.00
CA SER A 431 -15.36 -14.51 17.30
C SER A 431 -16.78 -14.70 16.81
N THR A 432 -17.65 -13.71 17.00
CA THR A 432 -19.03 -13.72 16.46
C THR A 432 -19.09 -13.60 14.94
N GLU A 433 -17.97 -13.31 14.29
CA GLU A 433 -17.85 -13.37 12.83
C GLU A 433 -17.95 -14.83 12.32
N VAL A 434 -17.42 -15.75 13.08
CA VAL A 434 -17.30 -17.17 12.71
C VAL A 434 -18.34 -18.02 13.43
N GLU A 435 -18.54 -17.77 14.72
CA GLU A 435 -19.51 -18.47 15.57
C GLU A 435 -20.41 -17.43 16.27
N PRO A 436 -21.53 -17.02 15.61
CA PRO A 436 -22.41 -15.98 16.15
C PRO A 436 -22.99 -16.29 17.52
N ASP A 437 -23.21 -17.58 17.82
CA ASP A 437 -23.81 -18.08 19.05
C ASP A 437 -22.78 -18.59 20.07
N ALA A 438 -21.49 -18.25 19.89
CA ALA A 438 -20.42 -18.63 20.82
C ALA A 438 -20.80 -18.25 22.27
N GLU A 439 -20.52 -19.14 23.21
CA GLU A 439 -20.74 -18.91 24.65
C GLU A 439 -19.89 -17.74 25.16
N HIS A 440 -18.63 -17.71 24.75
CA HIS A 440 -17.67 -16.67 25.09
C HIS A 440 -17.33 -15.83 23.85
N LYS A 441 -18.05 -14.72 23.65
CA LYS A 441 -17.90 -13.80 22.51
C LYS A 441 -16.74 -12.82 22.74
N VAL A 442 -15.52 -13.29 22.51
CA VAL A 442 -14.28 -12.50 22.74
C VAL A 442 -14.10 -11.43 21.69
N ILE A 443 -14.48 -11.71 20.45
CA ILE A 443 -14.54 -10.77 19.35
C ILE A 443 -15.98 -10.63 18.92
N TYR A 444 -16.48 -9.40 18.84
CA TYR A 444 -17.88 -9.11 18.55
C TYR A 444 -18.04 -7.96 17.55
N LYS A 445 -19.19 -7.94 16.88
CA LYS A 445 -19.53 -6.89 15.92
C LYS A 445 -19.82 -5.58 16.65
N LEU A 446 -19.36 -4.45 16.10
CA LEU A 446 -19.69 -3.10 16.61
C LEU A 446 -21.21 -2.91 16.70
N GLN A 447 -21.71 -2.48 17.85
CA GLN A 447 -23.15 -2.29 18.06
C GLN A 447 -23.77 -1.29 17.08
N ASP A 448 -23.03 -0.25 16.71
CA ASP A 448 -23.44 0.79 15.76
C ASP A 448 -23.60 0.25 14.32
N LEU A 449 -23.07 -0.94 14.04
CA LEU A 449 -23.18 -1.63 12.75
C LEU A 449 -24.24 -2.72 12.74
N LEU A 450 -24.88 -3.00 13.88
CA LEU A 450 -25.98 -3.97 13.96
C LEU A 450 -27.18 -3.43 13.19
N GLY A 451 -27.58 -4.10 12.10
CA GLY A 451 -28.68 -3.69 11.24
C GLY A 451 -28.28 -3.00 9.94
N VAL A 452 -27.00 -2.80 9.68
CA VAL A 452 -26.53 -2.29 8.39
C VAL A 452 -26.35 -3.47 7.42
N GLU A 453 -27.12 -3.48 6.34
CA GLU A 453 -27.09 -4.55 5.32
C GLU A 453 -26.01 -4.32 4.26
N ASP A 454 -25.60 -3.06 4.02
CA ASP A 454 -24.60 -2.72 3.04
C ASP A 454 -23.19 -3.18 3.46
N MET A 455 -22.50 -3.90 2.57
CA MET A 455 -21.16 -4.43 2.81
C MET A 455 -20.06 -3.37 2.66
N GLY A 456 -20.29 -2.31 1.88
CA GLY A 456 -19.37 -1.20 1.68
C GLY A 456 -19.54 -0.07 2.70
N GLY A 457 -18.45 0.55 3.18
CA GLY A 457 -18.49 1.71 4.07
C GLY A 457 -18.98 1.46 5.50
N THR A 458 -19.11 0.19 5.93
CA THR A 458 -19.65 -0.20 7.26
C THR A 458 -18.56 -0.64 8.24
N MET A 459 -17.29 -0.48 7.86
CA MET A 459 -16.12 -0.81 8.69
C MET A 459 -15.62 0.43 9.43
N ARG A 460 -14.84 0.22 10.49
CA ARG A 460 -13.97 1.24 11.04
C ARG A 460 -12.82 1.43 10.05
N LEU A 461 -12.82 2.56 9.36
CA LEU A 461 -11.94 2.85 8.22
C LEU A 461 -11.17 4.15 8.45
N GLY A 462 -9.89 4.14 8.07
CA GLY A 462 -9.03 5.32 8.13
C GLY A 462 -8.21 5.44 9.40
N SER A 463 -7.65 6.62 9.62
CA SER A 463 -6.69 6.90 10.69
C SER A 463 -7.38 7.27 11.99
N TYR A 464 -7.06 6.54 13.06
CA TYR A 464 -7.54 6.79 14.42
C TYR A 464 -6.36 6.95 15.38
N ILE A 465 -6.61 7.69 16.47
CA ILE A 465 -5.64 7.86 17.55
C ILE A 465 -5.65 6.60 18.42
N CYS A 466 -4.44 6.09 18.70
CA CYS A 466 -4.19 5.07 19.70
C CYS A 466 -3.32 5.67 20.81
N GLN A 467 -3.81 5.64 22.05
CA GLN A 467 -3.04 6.02 23.24
C GLN A 467 -2.32 4.77 23.77
N LEU A 468 -1.00 4.91 23.91
CA LEU A 468 -0.11 3.83 24.35
C LEU A 468 0.11 3.90 25.85
N LEU A 469 0.13 2.74 26.50
CA LEU A 469 0.43 2.59 27.91
C LEU A 469 1.90 2.98 28.18
N PRO A 470 2.19 4.01 29.00
CA PRO A 470 3.55 4.36 29.34
C PRO A 470 4.31 3.18 29.96
N GLY A 471 5.55 2.95 29.49
CA GLY A 471 6.37 1.83 29.94
C GLY A 471 6.10 0.50 29.23
N SER A 472 5.10 0.42 28.35
CA SER A 472 4.87 -0.75 27.52
C SER A 472 5.95 -0.88 26.42
N ARG A 473 6.10 -2.10 25.87
CA ARG A 473 6.98 -2.34 24.72
C ARG A 473 6.54 -1.52 23.51
N ALA A 474 5.23 -1.46 23.24
CA ALA A 474 4.69 -0.65 22.16
C ALA A 474 5.09 0.83 22.30
N ALA A 475 4.93 1.43 23.49
CA ALA A 475 5.35 2.83 23.72
C ALA A 475 6.86 3.04 23.53
N ALA A 476 7.68 2.07 23.95
CA ALA A 476 9.12 2.11 23.74
C ALA A 476 9.51 2.03 22.25
N ILE A 477 8.84 1.19 21.47
CA ILE A 477 9.06 1.01 20.03
C ILE A 477 8.70 2.29 19.25
N TYR A 478 7.55 2.89 19.56
CA TYR A 478 7.13 4.14 18.90
C TYR A 478 7.88 5.38 19.40
N GLY A 479 8.46 5.33 20.60
CA GLY A 479 9.12 6.48 21.22
C GLY A 479 8.16 7.59 21.65
N GLN A 480 6.85 7.32 21.72
CA GLN A 480 5.78 8.27 22.05
C GLN A 480 4.60 7.55 22.68
N THR A 481 3.66 8.29 23.27
CA THR A 481 2.49 7.75 23.97
C THR A 481 1.18 7.94 23.22
N GLU A 482 1.20 8.58 22.07
CA GLU A 482 0.05 8.75 21.19
C GLU A 482 0.49 8.55 19.74
N VAL A 483 -0.22 7.68 19.00
CA VAL A 483 0.05 7.37 17.60
C VAL A 483 -1.24 7.41 16.79
N ARG A 484 -1.10 7.54 15.48
CA ARG A 484 -2.23 7.46 14.54
C ARG A 484 -2.01 6.29 13.60
N GLU A 485 -3.00 5.39 13.56
CA GLU A 485 -2.91 4.16 12.77
C GLU A 485 -4.16 3.95 11.93
N ARG A 486 -4.02 3.30 10.76
CA ARG A 486 -5.13 3.05 9.83
C ARG A 486 -5.84 1.75 10.17
N HIS A 487 -7.15 1.77 10.11
CA HIS A 487 -8.04 0.65 10.43
C HIS A 487 -8.86 0.22 9.20
N ARG A 488 -9.18 -1.10 9.17
CA ARG A 488 -10.10 -1.70 8.21
C ARG A 488 -10.73 -2.95 8.81
N HIS A 489 -11.74 -2.80 9.69
CA HIS A 489 -12.39 -3.94 10.34
C HIS A 489 -13.79 -3.60 10.87
N ARG A 490 -14.63 -4.65 11.06
CA ARG A 490 -16.01 -4.58 11.59
C ARG A 490 -16.14 -5.14 12.98
N TYR A 491 -15.16 -5.91 13.44
CA TYR A 491 -15.19 -6.64 14.70
C TYR A 491 -14.11 -6.10 15.62
N GLU A 492 -14.45 -6.08 16.92
CA GLU A 492 -13.63 -5.51 17.98
C GLU A 492 -13.49 -6.49 19.15
N PHE A 493 -12.43 -6.33 19.94
CA PHE A 493 -12.25 -7.07 21.17
C PHE A 493 -13.30 -6.69 22.21
N ASN A 494 -13.93 -7.70 22.82
CA ASN A 494 -14.90 -7.53 23.89
C ASN A 494 -14.19 -7.30 25.23
N ARG A 495 -14.21 -6.08 25.72
CA ARG A 495 -13.54 -5.64 26.95
C ARG A 495 -14.00 -6.38 28.22
N HIS A 496 -15.12 -7.13 28.18
CA HIS A 496 -15.51 -8.03 29.26
C HIS A 496 -14.40 -9.02 29.63
N TYR A 497 -13.57 -9.41 28.66
CA TYR A 497 -12.46 -10.34 28.85
C TYR A 497 -11.12 -9.66 29.15
N GLU A 498 -11.06 -8.34 29.30
CA GLU A 498 -9.83 -7.59 29.56
C GLU A 498 -9.15 -8.01 30.86
N SER A 499 -9.94 -8.22 31.93
CA SER A 499 -9.41 -8.67 33.23
C SER A 499 -8.81 -10.08 33.17
N CYS A 500 -9.39 -10.97 32.37
CA CYS A 500 -8.87 -12.30 32.15
C CYS A 500 -7.49 -12.26 31.45
N LEU A 501 -7.35 -11.46 30.38
CA LEU A 501 -6.07 -11.27 29.69
C LEU A 501 -5.00 -10.75 30.64
N THR A 502 -5.30 -9.70 31.40
CA THR A 502 -4.32 -9.04 32.29
C THR A 502 -3.92 -9.92 33.46
N GLN A 503 -4.84 -10.67 34.06
CA GLN A 503 -4.52 -11.64 35.11
C GLN A 503 -3.68 -12.81 34.58
N GLY A 504 -3.87 -13.18 33.32
CA GLY A 504 -3.07 -14.20 32.64
C GLY A 504 -1.67 -13.73 32.24
N GLY A 505 -1.36 -12.42 32.30
CA GLY A 505 -0.06 -11.86 31.95
C GLY A 505 0.02 -11.18 30.57
N MET A 506 -1.10 -11.06 29.83
CA MET A 506 -1.16 -10.25 28.61
C MET A 506 -1.52 -8.80 28.99
N SER A 507 -0.75 -7.84 28.53
CA SER A 507 -0.96 -6.41 28.76
C SER A 507 -1.74 -5.78 27.60
N ILE A 508 -2.72 -4.94 27.92
CA ILE A 508 -3.37 -4.05 26.97
C ILE A 508 -2.56 -2.76 26.90
N SER A 509 -1.74 -2.63 25.88
CA SER A 509 -0.77 -1.52 25.73
C SER A 509 -1.21 -0.40 24.81
N GLY A 510 -2.35 -0.55 24.11
CA GLY A 510 -2.94 0.51 23.29
C GLY A 510 -4.46 0.52 23.37
N LYS A 511 -5.05 1.72 23.47
CA LYS A 511 -6.52 1.94 23.47
C LYS A 511 -6.86 3.22 22.73
N THR A 512 -8.12 3.34 22.28
CA THR A 512 -8.66 4.62 21.82
C THR A 512 -8.66 5.66 22.96
N PRO A 513 -8.64 6.97 22.67
CA PRO A 513 -8.62 8.03 23.72
C PRO A 513 -9.79 7.98 24.69
N ASP A 514 -10.98 7.55 24.24
CA ASP A 514 -12.15 7.32 25.07
C ASP A 514 -12.09 5.99 25.84
N GLY A 515 -11.06 5.18 25.62
CA GLY A 515 -10.86 3.87 26.21
C GLY A 515 -11.85 2.80 25.75
N LYS A 516 -12.68 3.05 24.76
CA LYS A 516 -13.71 2.09 24.30
C LYS A 516 -13.12 0.85 23.65
N PHE A 517 -12.13 1.03 22.78
CA PHE A 517 -11.57 -0.05 21.98
C PHE A 517 -10.13 -0.33 22.37
N VAL A 518 -9.78 -1.61 22.31
CA VAL A 518 -8.41 -2.09 22.50
C VAL A 518 -7.72 -2.13 21.15
N GLU A 519 -6.58 -1.47 21.05
CA GLU A 519 -5.80 -1.32 19.83
C GLU A 519 -4.58 -2.21 19.78
N ILE A 520 -3.94 -2.44 20.96
CA ILE A 520 -2.71 -3.23 21.08
C ILE A 520 -2.78 -4.13 22.31
N ALA A 521 -2.41 -5.39 22.13
CA ALA A 521 -2.12 -6.33 23.20
C ALA A 521 -0.70 -6.88 23.06
N GLU A 522 0.02 -7.04 24.18
CA GLU A 522 1.37 -7.59 24.21
C GLU A 522 1.57 -8.54 25.39
N ILE A 523 2.50 -9.49 25.26
CA ILE A 523 2.95 -10.33 26.37
C ILE A 523 4.32 -9.82 26.82
N PRO A 524 4.41 -9.10 27.96
CA PRO A 524 5.65 -8.45 28.40
C PRO A 524 6.81 -9.41 28.62
N ASP A 525 6.54 -10.58 29.20
CA ASP A 525 7.55 -11.59 29.53
C ASP A 525 7.98 -12.44 28.31
N HIS A 526 7.30 -12.30 27.18
CA HIS A 526 7.70 -12.96 25.92
C HIS A 526 8.83 -12.17 25.23
N PRO A 527 9.78 -12.82 24.54
CA PRO A 527 10.84 -12.11 23.80
C PRO A 527 10.30 -11.01 22.88
N TRP A 528 9.26 -11.29 22.11
CA TRP A 528 8.51 -10.30 21.34
C TRP A 528 7.13 -10.85 20.95
N TYR A 529 6.07 -10.36 21.56
CA TYR A 529 4.69 -10.76 21.23
C TYR A 529 3.82 -9.50 21.26
N ILE A 530 3.48 -9.00 20.09
CA ILE A 530 2.61 -7.84 19.92
C ILE A 530 1.53 -8.18 18.91
N ALA A 531 0.31 -7.82 19.23
CA ALA A 531 -0.83 -7.91 18.34
C ALA A 531 -1.57 -6.57 18.29
N VAL A 532 -1.94 -6.11 17.09
CA VAL A 532 -2.54 -4.81 16.84
C VAL A 532 -3.83 -4.93 16.03
N GLN A 533 -4.86 -4.16 16.38
CA GLN A 533 -6.14 -4.17 15.67
C GLN A 533 -6.10 -3.38 14.36
N PHE A 534 -5.21 -2.42 14.26
CA PHE A 534 -4.99 -1.59 13.07
C PHE A 534 -4.03 -2.24 12.05
N HIS A 535 -3.80 -1.55 10.93
CA HIS A 535 -2.97 -2.00 9.81
C HIS A 535 -1.70 -1.13 9.65
N PRO A 536 -0.63 -1.41 10.41
CA PRO A 536 0.61 -0.61 10.35
C PRO A 536 1.34 -0.71 9.02
N GLU A 537 1.07 -1.76 8.23
CA GLU A 537 1.65 -1.98 6.92
C GLU A 537 1.34 -0.87 5.92
N PHE A 538 0.18 -0.19 6.04
CA PHE A 538 -0.20 0.89 5.14
C PHE A 538 0.66 2.15 5.30
N GLN A 539 1.28 2.34 6.45
CA GLN A 539 2.09 3.54 6.74
C GLN A 539 3.60 3.32 6.60
N SER A 540 4.03 2.08 6.34
CA SER A 540 5.45 1.78 6.20
C SER A 540 6.02 2.31 4.89
N LYS A 541 7.18 3.00 4.98
CA LYS A 541 7.91 3.55 3.83
C LYS A 541 9.34 3.02 3.79
N PRO A 542 9.98 2.92 2.62
CA PRO A 542 11.33 2.38 2.51
C PRO A 542 12.39 3.23 3.23
N LEU A 543 12.23 4.56 3.23
CA LEU A 543 13.11 5.50 3.93
C LEU A 543 12.73 5.72 5.40
N ALA A 544 11.51 5.32 5.80
CA ALA A 544 10.98 5.40 7.16
C ALA A 544 10.16 4.14 7.47
N PRO A 545 10.83 3.00 7.71
CA PRO A 545 10.15 1.75 8.06
C PRO A 545 9.25 1.95 9.28
N HIS A 546 8.04 1.37 9.24
CA HIS A 546 7.15 1.45 10.38
C HIS A 546 7.79 0.84 11.63
N PRO A 547 7.75 1.51 12.80
CA PRO A 547 8.49 1.09 13.99
C PRO A 547 8.23 -0.36 14.42
N LEU A 548 6.97 -0.81 14.40
CA LEU A 548 6.60 -2.18 14.77
C LEU A 548 7.22 -3.21 13.83
N PHE A 549 7.25 -2.96 12.51
CA PHE A 549 7.89 -3.87 11.55
C PHE A 549 9.40 -3.90 11.70
N ALA A 550 10.03 -2.73 11.91
CA ALA A 550 11.46 -2.64 12.12
C ALA A 550 11.89 -3.41 13.39
N ASP A 551 11.16 -3.23 14.47
CA ASP A 551 11.47 -3.88 15.75
C ASP A 551 11.12 -5.39 15.74
N PHE A 552 10.05 -5.81 15.08
CA PHE A 552 9.72 -7.22 14.86
C PHE A 552 10.82 -7.95 14.08
N VAL A 553 11.33 -7.35 13.01
CA VAL A 553 12.44 -7.93 12.22
C VAL A 553 13.72 -7.97 13.07
N ARG A 554 14.01 -6.95 13.88
CA ARG A 554 15.13 -6.94 14.84
C ARG A 554 15.02 -8.10 15.84
N ALA A 555 13.88 -8.26 16.47
CA ALA A 555 13.63 -9.34 17.43
C ALA A 555 13.75 -10.73 16.76
N SER A 556 13.25 -10.88 15.55
CA SER A 556 13.38 -12.11 14.77
C SER A 556 14.84 -12.42 14.43
N LEU A 557 15.63 -11.39 14.13
CA LEU A 557 17.07 -11.54 13.88
C LEU A 557 17.81 -11.98 15.16
N GLU A 558 17.44 -11.45 16.31
CA GLU A 558 17.98 -11.86 17.61
C GLU A 558 17.63 -13.32 17.94
N ASN A 559 16.39 -13.73 17.71
CA ASN A 559 15.93 -15.12 17.85
C ASN A 559 16.76 -16.08 16.94
N ARG A 560 16.99 -15.67 15.67
CA ARG A 560 17.88 -16.43 14.75
C ARG A 560 19.28 -16.61 15.32
N LYS A 561 19.89 -15.53 15.83
CA LYS A 561 21.25 -15.58 16.41
C LYS A 561 21.33 -16.51 17.59
N ALA A 562 20.36 -16.47 18.52
CA ALA A 562 20.30 -17.36 19.68
C ALA A 562 20.22 -18.82 19.22
N ARG A 563 19.29 -19.15 18.34
CA ARG A 563 19.06 -20.50 17.83
C ARG A 563 20.28 -21.07 17.07
N VAL A 564 20.96 -20.26 16.25
CA VAL A 564 22.15 -20.69 15.51
C VAL A 564 23.34 -20.87 16.47
N GLY A 565 23.48 -19.98 17.46
CA GLY A 565 24.50 -20.08 18.51
C GLY A 565 24.37 -21.34 19.36
N GLU A 566 23.17 -21.69 19.78
CA GLU A 566 22.87 -22.93 20.51
C GLU A 566 23.15 -24.19 19.67
N GLY A 567 22.79 -24.18 18.38
CA GLY A 567 23.09 -25.28 17.45
C GLY A 567 24.59 -25.50 17.20
N ALA A 568 25.39 -24.43 17.26
CA ALA A 568 26.85 -24.53 17.17
C ALA A 568 27.46 -25.11 18.48
N ALA A 569 26.95 -24.68 19.64
CA ALA A 569 27.38 -25.20 20.95
C ALA A 569 27.03 -26.69 21.13
N SER A 570 25.85 -27.12 20.68
CA SER A 570 25.40 -28.51 20.71
C SER A 570 26.26 -29.44 19.83
N ARG A 571 26.74 -28.97 18.69
CA ARG A 571 27.63 -29.77 17.82
C ARG A 571 29.06 -29.89 18.34
N VAL A 572 29.53 -28.96 19.14
CA VAL A 572 30.86 -29.03 19.78
C VAL A 572 30.81 -29.98 20.99
N GLY A 573 29.66 -30.12 21.66
CA GLY A 573 29.51 -31.05 22.80
C GLY A 573 29.41 -32.53 22.44
N VAL A 574 29.12 -32.91 21.19
CA VAL A 574 28.98 -34.30 20.72
C VAL A 574 30.34 -34.90 20.23
N THR A 575 31.38 -34.08 20.11
CA THR A 575 32.69 -34.52 19.62
C THR A 575 33.70 -34.83 20.74
N LEU A 576 33.24 -34.84 22.03
CA LEU A 576 34.10 -35.13 23.20
C LEU A 576 33.50 -36.21 24.13
N SER A 577 32.77 -37.18 23.57
CA SER A 577 32.38 -38.38 24.34
C SER A 577 32.73 -39.68 23.59
#